data_d541eda9a6207678e7f14eed8c363e3b
#
_entry.id   d541eda9a6207678e7f14eed8c363e3b
#
_cell.length_a   1.000
_cell.length_b   1.000
_cell.length_c   1.000
_cell.angle_alpha   90.00
_cell.angle_beta   90.00
_cell.angle_gamma   90.00
#
_symmetry.space_group_name_H-M   'P 1'
#
loop_
_entity.id
_entity.type
_entity.pdbx_description
1 polymer ?
#
loop_
_entity_poly.entity_id
_entity_poly.type
_entity_poly.pdbx_seq_one_letter_code
_entity_poly.pdbx_strand_id
1 'polypeptide(L)'
;MTSARGLRRVPLHAELRAAGAAFAERIGWEVPMHFGGGWTGEPSIRWKPWSARMQVECLAARDHAVLLDQSMYAKFILQGPDAQAALSRVASANLDRPVGTSIYTPFLNDAGGIEADVTVTRLAEDRFLVVTGHPSQMRDQHWIRAHADPDWRFELFDATAAFALLSLHGPKSRDILAALAGSPDPVSAAALPFGGAREVDLGLARGWVIRRSFLGELGFELLISAEFAGSVYEALIEAGAPLGLEHMGMFAMNACRIEKGFLHFGHDIGEDDTPFEVGLGFAVDLDKPGGFLGRDRLLEQVEDHRAGRLRYRTVMISVPSLTGADG
;
A
#
# COMPACT_ATOMS: atom_id res chain seq x y z
N MET A 1 -20.24 -23.13 -7.23
CA MET A 1 -20.24 -21.76 -6.68
C MET A 1 -20.94 -20.86 -7.69
N THR A 2 -22.02 -20.24 -7.32
CA THR A 2 -22.64 -19.16 -8.11
C THR A 2 -21.63 -18.03 -8.19
N SER A 3 -21.14 -17.69 -9.40
CA SER A 3 -20.34 -16.50 -9.60
C SER A 3 -21.13 -15.32 -9.03
N ALA A 4 -20.59 -14.65 -8.03
CA ALA A 4 -21.23 -13.47 -7.46
C ALA A 4 -21.32 -12.43 -8.59
N ARG A 5 -22.55 -12.21 -9.09
CA ARG A 5 -22.80 -11.18 -10.10
C ARG A 5 -22.62 -9.83 -9.44
N GLY A 6 -21.79 -8.96 -10.04
CA GLY A 6 -21.61 -7.58 -9.61
C GLY A 6 -20.39 -7.30 -8.75
N LEU A 7 -19.42 -8.21 -8.62
CA LEU A 7 -18.13 -7.90 -8.00
C LEU A 7 -17.31 -6.96 -8.90
N ARG A 8 -16.61 -6.03 -8.24
CA ARG A 8 -15.64 -5.15 -8.90
C ARG A 8 -14.41 -5.97 -9.30
N ARG A 9 -13.80 -5.58 -10.40
CA ARG A 9 -12.60 -6.22 -10.95
C ARG A 9 -11.53 -5.19 -11.21
N VAL A 10 -10.29 -5.58 -10.98
CA VAL A 10 -9.12 -4.79 -11.35
C VAL A 10 -8.94 -4.75 -12.87
N PRO A 11 -8.27 -3.73 -13.43
CA PRO A 11 -8.04 -3.64 -14.88
C PRO A 11 -7.38 -4.90 -15.47
N LEU A 12 -6.45 -5.52 -14.76
CA LEU A 12 -5.72 -6.72 -15.20
C LEU A 12 -6.40 -8.05 -14.87
N HIS A 13 -7.70 -8.05 -14.55
CA HIS A 13 -8.38 -9.27 -14.09
C HIS A 13 -8.27 -10.45 -15.08
N ALA A 14 -8.34 -10.19 -16.39
CA ALA A 14 -8.27 -11.23 -17.41
C ALA A 14 -6.84 -11.79 -17.54
N GLU A 15 -5.85 -10.92 -17.54
CA GLU A 15 -4.42 -11.23 -17.62
C GLU A 15 -3.98 -12.04 -16.40
N LEU A 16 -4.37 -11.61 -15.19
CA LEU A 16 -4.06 -12.33 -13.96
C LEU A 16 -4.74 -13.71 -13.91
N ARG A 17 -5.96 -13.82 -14.43
CA ARG A 17 -6.64 -15.10 -14.57
C ARG A 17 -5.89 -16.02 -15.54
N ALA A 18 -5.43 -15.50 -16.68
CA ALA A 18 -4.62 -16.24 -17.63
C ALA A 18 -3.26 -16.67 -17.04
N ALA A 19 -2.69 -15.86 -16.15
CA ALA A 19 -1.48 -16.18 -15.40
C ALA A 19 -1.71 -17.20 -14.26
N GLY A 20 -2.94 -17.67 -14.06
CA GLY A 20 -3.27 -18.71 -13.07
C GLY A 20 -3.64 -18.17 -11.70
N ALA A 21 -4.08 -16.91 -11.60
CA ALA A 21 -4.59 -16.34 -10.35
C ALA A 21 -5.83 -17.08 -9.83
N ALA A 22 -5.81 -17.45 -8.56
CA ALA A 22 -6.97 -17.92 -7.82
C ALA A 22 -7.62 -16.73 -7.10
N PHE A 23 -8.83 -16.37 -7.52
CA PHE A 23 -9.54 -15.20 -6.99
C PHE A 23 -10.46 -15.59 -5.83
N ALA A 24 -10.57 -14.68 -4.85
CA ALA A 24 -11.61 -14.71 -3.83
C ALA A 24 -12.33 -13.36 -3.76
N GLU A 25 -13.55 -13.37 -3.23
CA GLU A 25 -14.29 -12.15 -2.91
C GLU A 25 -13.67 -11.52 -1.65
N ARG A 26 -13.38 -10.22 -1.72
CA ARG A 26 -12.91 -9.38 -0.62
C ARG A 26 -13.61 -8.02 -0.70
N ILE A 27 -14.60 -7.83 0.15
CA ILE A 27 -15.34 -6.56 0.31
C ILE A 27 -15.77 -5.99 -1.04
N GLY A 28 -16.49 -6.81 -1.82
CA GLY A 28 -17.05 -6.45 -3.11
C GLY A 28 -16.08 -6.48 -4.30
N TRP A 29 -14.85 -6.96 -4.13
CA TRP A 29 -13.87 -7.14 -5.20
C TRP A 29 -13.51 -8.60 -5.42
N GLU A 30 -13.23 -8.99 -6.67
CA GLU A 30 -12.49 -10.22 -7.00
C GLU A 30 -10.99 -9.94 -6.89
N VAL A 31 -10.32 -10.54 -5.91
CA VAL A 31 -8.92 -10.27 -5.56
C VAL A 31 -8.08 -11.53 -5.75
N PRO A 32 -6.89 -11.46 -6.39
CA PRO A 32 -5.99 -12.59 -6.52
C PRO A 32 -5.38 -12.96 -5.17
N MET A 33 -5.64 -14.17 -4.69
CA MET A 33 -5.17 -14.65 -3.40
C MET A 33 -3.81 -15.33 -3.50
N HIS A 34 -3.57 -16.09 -4.57
CA HIS A 34 -2.29 -16.73 -4.92
C HIS A 34 -2.29 -17.09 -6.41
N PHE A 35 -1.15 -17.52 -6.94
CA PHE A 35 -1.01 -17.97 -8.33
C PHE A 35 -0.66 -19.45 -8.40
N GLY A 36 -1.21 -20.17 -9.41
CA GLY A 36 -0.97 -21.59 -9.66
C GLY A 36 -1.79 -22.54 -8.81
N GLY A 37 -2.99 -22.84 -9.24
CA GLY A 37 -3.86 -23.97 -8.90
C GLY A 37 -4.19 -24.26 -7.42
N GLY A 38 -5.27 -24.99 -7.18
CA GLY A 38 -5.53 -25.64 -5.89
C GLY A 38 -6.41 -24.89 -4.87
N TRP A 39 -6.82 -23.64 -5.12
CA TRP A 39 -7.74 -22.93 -4.22
C TRP A 39 -9.20 -23.37 -4.46
N THR A 40 -9.87 -23.85 -3.41
CA THR A 40 -11.28 -24.26 -3.45
C THR A 40 -12.24 -23.20 -2.87
N GLY A 41 -11.71 -22.06 -2.39
CA GLY A 41 -12.50 -21.02 -1.74
C GLY A 41 -12.84 -21.28 -0.27
N GLU A 42 -12.55 -22.47 0.25
CA GLU A 42 -12.87 -22.86 1.64
C GLU A 42 -11.71 -22.54 2.58
N PRO A 43 -11.88 -21.69 3.59
CA PRO A 43 -10.90 -21.51 4.67
C PRO A 43 -10.68 -22.82 5.42
N SER A 44 -9.45 -23.15 5.74
CA SER A 44 -9.13 -24.35 6.53
C SER A 44 -7.87 -24.12 7.37
N ILE A 45 -7.87 -24.64 8.59
CA ILE A 45 -6.70 -24.72 9.46
C ILE A 45 -5.72 -25.81 9.02
N ARG A 46 -6.15 -26.71 8.13
CA ARG A 46 -5.27 -27.76 7.60
C ARG A 46 -4.39 -27.18 6.50
N TRP A 47 -3.17 -27.72 6.37
CA TRP A 47 -2.28 -27.41 5.25
C TRP A 47 -2.99 -27.57 3.90
N LYS A 48 -2.87 -26.57 3.04
CA LYS A 48 -3.47 -26.57 1.70
C LYS A 48 -2.38 -26.57 0.63
N PRO A 49 -2.61 -27.19 -0.53
CA PRO A 49 -1.64 -27.18 -1.63
C PRO A 49 -1.19 -25.77 -2.08
N TRP A 50 -2.06 -24.77 -1.94
CA TRP A 50 -1.76 -23.36 -2.26
C TRP A 50 -0.64 -22.78 -1.38
N SER A 51 -0.38 -23.31 -0.19
CA SER A 51 0.67 -22.78 0.69
C SER A 51 2.07 -23.02 0.14
N ALA A 52 2.30 -24.09 -0.64
CA ALA A 52 3.54 -24.28 -1.36
C ALA A 52 3.77 -23.20 -2.44
N ARG A 53 2.69 -22.76 -3.11
CA ARG A 53 2.76 -21.66 -4.08
C ARG A 53 3.01 -20.32 -3.38
N MET A 54 2.32 -20.06 -2.27
CA MET A 54 2.60 -18.89 -1.44
C MET A 54 4.07 -18.83 -1.01
N GLN A 55 4.68 -19.96 -0.66
CA GLN A 55 6.10 -20.03 -0.32
C GLN A 55 6.98 -19.62 -1.50
N VAL A 56 6.68 -20.08 -2.73
CA VAL A 56 7.39 -19.66 -3.95
C VAL A 56 7.29 -18.16 -4.14
N GLU A 57 6.10 -17.59 -4.01
CA GLU A 57 5.87 -16.15 -4.12
C GLU A 57 6.67 -15.36 -3.06
N CYS A 58 6.70 -15.83 -1.82
CA CYS A 58 7.47 -15.19 -0.74
C CYS A 58 8.99 -15.26 -1.00
N LEU A 59 9.51 -16.40 -1.49
CA LEU A 59 10.93 -16.55 -1.81
C LEU A 59 11.31 -15.67 -3.01
N ALA A 60 10.46 -15.61 -4.04
CA ALA A 60 10.69 -14.73 -5.19
C ALA A 60 10.77 -13.25 -4.79
N ALA A 61 9.96 -12.82 -3.82
CA ALA A 61 10.03 -11.45 -3.29
C ALA A 61 11.39 -11.14 -2.63
N ARG A 62 12.06 -12.13 -2.04
CA ARG A 62 13.35 -11.97 -1.36
C ARG A 62 14.55 -12.12 -2.27
N ASP A 63 14.48 -13.06 -3.21
CA ASP A 63 15.64 -13.46 -4.01
C ASP A 63 15.64 -12.84 -5.41
N HIS A 64 14.46 -12.49 -5.92
CA HIS A 64 14.24 -12.04 -7.30
C HIS A 64 13.36 -10.80 -7.38
N ALA A 65 12.13 -10.97 -7.88
CA ALA A 65 11.11 -9.93 -7.92
C ALA A 65 9.71 -10.55 -7.96
N VAL A 66 8.72 -9.77 -7.48
CA VAL A 66 7.30 -10.11 -7.56
C VAL A 66 6.48 -8.92 -8.04
N LEU A 67 5.41 -9.23 -8.78
CA LEU A 67 4.43 -8.27 -9.26
C LEU A 67 3.07 -8.53 -8.60
N LEU A 68 2.51 -7.49 -7.96
CA LEU A 68 1.18 -7.49 -7.36
C LEU A 68 0.29 -6.47 -8.06
N ASP A 69 -0.96 -6.83 -8.31
CA ASP A 69 -1.98 -5.87 -8.68
C ASP A 69 -2.72 -5.39 -7.42
N GLN A 70 -2.47 -4.14 -7.06
CA GLN A 70 -3.11 -3.44 -5.95
C GLN A 70 -4.13 -2.40 -6.44
N SER A 71 -4.60 -2.51 -7.69
CA SER A 71 -5.55 -1.56 -8.29
C SER A 71 -6.88 -1.45 -7.55
N MET A 72 -7.20 -2.40 -6.69
CA MET A 72 -8.36 -2.34 -5.80
C MET A 72 -8.21 -1.30 -4.68
N TYR A 73 -6.98 -0.90 -4.31
CA TYR A 73 -6.77 0.11 -3.27
C TYR A 73 -7.38 1.43 -3.70
N ALA A 74 -8.01 2.12 -2.74
CA ALA A 74 -8.62 3.40 -3.00
C ALA A 74 -7.54 4.44 -3.30
N LYS A 75 -7.78 5.23 -4.32
CA LYS A 75 -6.92 6.32 -4.78
C LYS A 75 -7.73 7.59 -4.85
N PHE A 76 -7.35 8.58 -4.05
CA PHE A 76 -7.99 9.90 -4.07
C PHE A 76 -7.02 10.93 -4.62
N ILE A 77 -7.51 11.80 -5.47
CA ILE A 77 -6.79 13.01 -5.88
C ILE A 77 -7.43 14.17 -5.15
N LEU A 78 -6.61 14.89 -4.38
CA LEU A 78 -6.97 16.20 -3.85
C LEU A 78 -6.23 17.25 -4.65
N GLN A 79 -6.96 18.27 -5.08
CA GLN A 79 -6.38 19.36 -5.86
C GLN A 79 -7.03 20.69 -5.49
N GLY A 80 -6.22 21.72 -5.37
CA GLY A 80 -6.64 23.08 -5.10
C GLY A 80 -5.73 23.79 -4.09
N PRO A 81 -5.86 25.11 -3.96
CA PRO A 81 -4.95 25.91 -3.14
C PRO A 81 -4.94 25.47 -1.65
N ASP A 82 -6.03 24.91 -1.15
CA ASP A 82 -6.15 24.48 0.25
C ASP A 82 -6.07 22.94 0.41
N ALA A 83 -5.72 22.19 -0.64
CA ALA A 83 -5.63 20.73 -0.59
C ALA A 83 -4.60 20.24 0.44
N GLN A 84 -3.46 20.92 0.56
CA GLN A 84 -2.45 20.61 1.57
C GLN A 84 -2.98 20.85 2.99
N ALA A 85 -3.71 21.96 3.22
CA ALA A 85 -4.29 22.27 4.51
C ALA A 85 -5.34 21.23 4.93
N ALA A 86 -6.22 20.85 4.01
CA ALA A 86 -7.24 19.83 4.23
C ALA A 86 -6.64 18.47 4.62
N LEU A 87 -5.62 18.01 3.90
CA LEU A 87 -4.91 16.77 4.26
C LEU A 87 -4.13 16.91 5.56
N SER A 88 -3.47 18.05 5.78
CA SER A 88 -2.69 18.29 6.99
C SER A 88 -3.55 18.32 8.25
N ARG A 89 -4.84 18.61 8.14
CA ARG A 89 -5.77 18.60 9.29
C ARG A 89 -5.94 17.20 9.86
N VAL A 90 -5.99 16.17 9.02
CA VAL A 90 -6.24 14.78 9.42
C VAL A 90 -4.97 13.94 9.50
N ALA A 91 -3.94 14.22 8.70
CA ALA A 91 -2.68 13.50 8.67
C ALA A 91 -1.77 13.89 9.84
N SER A 92 -1.17 12.93 10.52
CA SER A 92 -0.25 13.19 11.64
C SER A 92 1.17 13.57 11.20
N ALA A 93 1.58 13.18 9.98
CA ALA A 93 2.87 13.56 9.42
C ALA A 93 2.84 14.97 8.81
N ASN A 94 3.99 15.61 8.70
CA ASN A 94 4.15 16.86 7.98
C ASN A 94 4.15 16.62 6.48
N LEU A 95 3.14 17.14 5.78
CA LEU A 95 2.95 17.03 4.34
C LEU A 95 3.59 18.17 3.54
N ASP A 96 4.16 19.19 4.21
CA ASP A 96 4.90 20.24 3.54
C ASP A 96 6.29 19.73 3.11
N ARG A 97 6.30 19.05 1.99
CA ARG A 97 7.46 18.41 1.38
C ARG A 97 7.51 18.74 -0.11
N PRO A 98 8.69 18.66 -0.74
CA PRO A 98 8.80 18.90 -2.18
C PRO A 98 7.87 18.02 -3.02
N VAL A 99 7.48 18.50 -4.20
CA VAL A 99 6.81 17.69 -5.23
C VAL A 99 7.64 16.44 -5.51
N GLY A 100 6.99 15.31 -5.66
CA GLY A 100 7.65 14.01 -5.81
C GLY A 100 8.05 13.36 -4.47
N THR A 101 7.47 13.80 -3.35
CA THR A 101 7.61 13.11 -2.06
C THR A 101 6.35 12.31 -1.75
N SER A 102 6.53 11.07 -1.33
CA SER A 102 5.47 10.19 -0.83
C SER A 102 5.70 9.91 0.64
N ILE A 103 4.68 10.10 1.48
CA ILE A 103 4.73 10.03 2.94
C ILE A 103 3.71 9.02 3.42
N TYR A 104 4.13 8.08 4.27
CA TYR A 104 3.22 7.25 5.05
C TYR A 104 2.78 8.04 6.29
N THR A 105 1.48 8.06 6.56
CA THR A 105 0.91 8.78 7.69
C THR A 105 -0.40 8.16 8.15
N PRO A 106 -0.62 7.97 9.45
CA PRO A 106 -1.96 7.72 9.94
C PRO A 106 -2.80 9.01 9.91
N PHE A 107 -4.09 8.86 9.62
CA PHE A 107 -5.11 9.83 9.98
C PHE A 107 -5.59 9.51 11.38
N LEU A 108 -5.83 10.53 12.19
CA LEU A 108 -6.20 10.35 13.59
C LEU A 108 -7.55 10.97 13.88
N ASN A 109 -8.19 10.44 14.94
CA ASN A 109 -9.36 11.05 15.59
C ASN A 109 -8.95 11.94 16.78
N ASP A 110 -9.92 12.62 17.40
CA ASP A 110 -9.67 13.52 18.50
C ASP A 110 -9.09 12.83 19.76
N ALA A 111 -9.33 11.53 19.91
CA ALA A 111 -8.76 10.70 20.98
C ALA A 111 -7.31 10.24 20.69
N GLY A 112 -6.74 10.61 19.54
CA GLY A 112 -5.42 10.17 19.09
C GLY A 112 -5.41 8.76 18.49
N GLY A 113 -6.57 8.13 18.32
CA GLY A 113 -6.69 6.81 17.68
C GLY A 113 -6.55 6.89 16.17
N ILE A 114 -6.12 5.78 15.57
CA ILE A 114 -5.85 5.67 14.13
C ILE A 114 -7.16 5.43 13.36
N GLU A 115 -7.57 6.40 12.56
CA GLU A 115 -8.74 6.27 11.67
C GLU A 115 -8.41 5.64 10.33
N ALA A 116 -7.23 5.91 9.81
CA ALA A 116 -6.72 5.29 8.58
C ALA A 116 -5.20 5.26 8.60
N ASP A 117 -4.60 4.32 7.88
CA ASP A 117 -3.19 4.35 7.51
C ASP A 117 -3.07 4.52 6.00
N VAL A 118 -2.43 5.59 5.60
CA VAL A 118 -2.43 6.00 4.20
C VAL A 118 -1.03 6.38 3.72
N THR A 119 -0.85 6.38 2.41
CA THR A 119 0.27 7.09 1.79
C THR A 119 -0.24 8.34 1.08
N VAL A 120 0.44 9.47 1.30
CA VAL A 120 0.17 10.74 0.63
C VAL A 120 1.36 11.10 -0.23
N THR A 121 1.14 11.24 -1.54
CA THR A 121 2.18 11.62 -2.51
C THR A 121 1.86 12.98 -3.08
N ARG A 122 2.82 13.92 -3.00
CA ARG A 122 2.68 15.25 -3.59
C ARG A 122 3.01 15.18 -5.08
N LEU A 123 2.00 15.28 -5.93
CA LEU A 123 2.14 15.20 -7.39
C LEU A 123 2.43 16.56 -8.05
N ALA A 124 1.95 17.64 -7.43
CA ALA A 124 2.20 19.03 -7.85
C ALA A 124 2.14 19.93 -6.60
N GLU A 125 2.36 21.22 -6.77
CA GLU A 125 2.30 22.20 -5.66
C GLU A 125 0.99 22.12 -4.88
N ASP A 126 -0.12 21.94 -5.60
CA ASP A 126 -1.49 21.93 -5.06
C ASP A 126 -2.24 20.62 -5.34
N ARG A 127 -1.51 19.53 -5.71
CA ARG A 127 -2.14 18.24 -6.06
C ARG A 127 -1.48 17.08 -5.33
N PHE A 128 -2.31 16.29 -4.66
CA PHE A 128 -1.90 15.15 -3.83
C PHE A 128 -2.65 13.88 -4.24
N LEU A 129 -1.93 12.77 -4.24
CA LEU A 129 -2.50 11.43 -4.31
C LEU A 129 -2.54 10.85 -2.90
N VAL A 130 -3.70 10.35 -2.48
CA VAL A 130 -3.86 9.54 -1.26
C VAL A 130 -4.18 8.12 -1.67
N VAL A 131 -3.41 7.15 -1.19
CA VAL A 131 -3.68 5.72 -1.36
C VAL A 131 -4.02 5.12 -0.01
N THR A 132 -5.14 4.41 0.06
CA THR A 132 -5.65 3.75 1.26
C THR A 132 -6.24 2.37 0.95
N GLY A 133 -6.49 1.57 1.98
CA GLY A 133 -7.11 0.26 1.85
C GLY A 133 -8.51 0.33 1.23
N HIS A 134 -8.83 -0.59 0.33
CA HIS A 134 -10.14 -0.64 -0.34
C HIS A 134 -11.35 -0.76 0.62
N PRO A 135 -11.25 -1.40 1.81
CA PRO A 135 -12.37 -1.45 2.75
C PRO A 135 -12.76 -0.08 3.29
N SER A 136 -11.78 0.82 3.41
CA SER A 136 -11.94 2.15 4.00
C SER A 136 -12.28 3.25 3.00
N GLN A 137 -12.42 2.93 1.69
CA GLN A 137 -12.58 3.90 0.60
C GLN A 137 -13.59 5.02 0.91
N MET A 138 -14.81 4.66 1.32
CA MET A 138 -15.86 5.64 1.59
C MET A 138 -15.62 6.41 2.90
N ARG A 139 -15.13 5.72 3.92
CA ARG A 139 -14.85 6.29 5.23
C ARG A 139 -13.75 7.32 5.19
N ASP A 140 -12.62 6.97 4.57
CA ASP A 140 -11.44 7.83 4.55
C ASP A 140 -11.69 9.09 3.68
N GLN A 141 -12.43 8.93 2.57
CA GLN A 141 -12.87 10.08 1.78
C GLN A 141 -13.79 11.01 2.58
N HIS A 142 -14.73 10.42 3.33
CA HIS A 142 -15.63 11.18 4.19
C HIS A 142 -14.85 11.88 5.32
N TRP A 143 -13.86 11.18 5.92
CA TRP A 143 -13.03 11.72 7.00
C TRP A 143 -12.33 13.00 6.58
N ILE A 144 -11.68 13.00 5.43
CA ILE A 144 -11.04 14.21 4.88
C ILE A 144 -12.05 15.35 4.72
N ARG A 145 -13.21 15.08 4.12
CA ARG A 145 -14.23 16.11 3.87
C ARG A 145 -14.85 16.68 5.15
N ALA A 146 -15.13 15.81 6.11
CA ALA A 146 -15.81 16.16 7.36
C ALA A 146 -14.96 17.06 8.27
N HIS A 147 -13.62 16.98 8.15
CA HIS A 147 -12.70 17.75 8.99
C HIS A 147 -12.03 18.92 8.26
N ALA A 148 -12.35 19.11 6.97
CA ALA A 148 -11.91 20.29 6.25
C ALA A 148 -12.71 21.52 6.65
N ASP A 149 -12.06 22.69 6.68
CA ASP A 149 -12.73 23.96 6.85
C ASP A 149 -13.68 24.20 5.67
N PRO A 150 -14.94 24.62 5.90
CA PRO A 150 -15.90 24.86 4.82
C PRO A 150 -15.48 25.98 3.86
N ASP A 151 -14.59 26.87 4.28
CA ASP A 151 -14.08 27.96 3.43
C ASP A 151 -12.87 27.53 2.58
N TRP A 152 -12.32 26.34 2.77
CA TRP A 152 -11.20 25.84 2.00
C TRP A 152 -11.62 25.43 0.57
N ARG A 153 -10.80 25.80 -0.39
CA ARG A 153 -11.02 25.59 -1.81
C ARG A 153 -10.15 24.45 -2.29
N PHE A 154 -10.73 23.27 -2.35
CA PHE A 154 -10.12 22.08 -2.93
C PHE A 154 -11.20 21.15 -3.46
N GLU A 155 -10.82 20.31 -4.41
CA GLU A 155 -11.62 19.20 -4.90
C GLU A 155 -11.00 17.87 -4.45
N LEU A 156 -11.84 16.92 -4.10
CA LEU A 156 -11.45 15.56 -3.76
C LEU A 156 -12.16 14.60 -4.70
N PHE A 157 -11.37 13.92 -5.55
CA PHE A 157 -11.88 12.98 -6.54
C PHE A 157 -11.54 11.54 -6.13
N ASP A 158 -12.51 10.64 -6.22
CA ASP A 158 -12.25 9.21 -6.19
C ASP A 158 -11.72 8.77 -7.55
N ALA A 159 -10.41 8.57 -7.63
CA ALA A 159 -9.70 8.16 -8.83
C ALA A 159 -9.43 6.64 -8.88
N THR A 160 -10.07 5.85 -8.01
CA THR A 160 -9.81 4.41 -7.86
C THR A 160 -9.94 3.66 -9.18
N ALA A 161 -10.97 3.96 -9.97
CA ALA A 161 -11.19 3.30 -11.25
C ALA A 161 -10.36 3.91 -12.41
N ALA A 162 -9.81 5.11 -12.24
CA ALA A 162 -9.05 5.80 -13.29
C ALA A 162 -7.61 5.27 -13.42
N PHE A 163 -7.07 4.69 -12.34
CA PHE A 163 -5.68 4.24 -12.30
C PHE A 163 -5.55 2.78 -11.87
N ALA A 164 -4.71 2.03 -12.57
CA ALA A 164 -4.10 0.83 -12.04
C ALA A 164 -2.99 1.21 -11.05
N LEU A 165 -2.82 0.39 -10.02
CA LEU A 165 -1.72 0.47 -9.07
C LEU A 165 -1.02 -0.89 -9.06
N LEU A 166 0.14 -0.97 -9.71
CA LEU A 166 0.95 -2.19 -9.77
C LEU A 166 2.14 -2.05 -8.83
N SER A 167 2.37 -3.04 -8.00
CA SER A 167 3.50 -3.05 -7.07
C SER A 167 4.54 -4.07 -7.49
N LEU A 168 5.75 -3.60 -7.71
CA LEU A 168 6.92 -4.40 -8.09
C LEU A 168 7.91 -4.41 -6.94
N HIS A 169 8.15 -5.58 -6.35
CA HIS A 169 9.01 -5.73 -5.17
C HIS A 169 10.10 -6.78 -5.40
N GLY A 170 11.15 -6.71 -4.59
CA GLY A 170 12.27 -7.62 -4.59
C GLY A 170 13.57 -7.00 -5.10
N PRO A 171 14.73 -7.64 -4.89
CA PRO A 171 16.04 -7.07 -5.21
C PRO A 171 16.23 -6.75 -6.70
N LYS A 172 15.52 -7.45 -7.60
CA LYS A 172 15.57 -7.23 -9.06
C LYS A 172 14.56 -6.21 -9.58
N SER A 173 13.70 -5.67 -8.73
CA SER A 173 12.63 -4.75 -9.14
C SER A 173 13.15 -3.49 -9.82
N ARG A 174 14.29 -2.95 -9.40
CA ARG A 174 14.91 -1.78 -10.04
C ARG A 174 15.45 -2.07 -11.44
N ASP A 175 16.05 -3.24 -11.63
CA ASP A 175 16.59 -3.66 -12.93
C ASP A 175 15.46 -3.83 -13.94
N ILE A 176 14.34 -4.41 -13.51
CA ILE A 176 13.11 -4.55 -14.33
C ILE A 176 12.57 -3.17 -14.72
N LEU A 177 12.46 -2.25 -13.76
CA LEU A 177 11.99 -0.88 -14.05
C LEU A 177 12.93 -0.13 -14.97
N ALA A 178 14.24 -0.30 -14.83
CA ALA A 178 15.23 0.32 -15.70
C ALA A 178 15.10 -0.17 -17.14
N ALA A 179 14.86 -1.47 -17.33
CA ALA A 179 14.59 -2.04 -18.65
C ALA A 179 13.29 -1.47 -19.26
N LEU A 180 12.23 -1.35 -18.46
CA LEU A 180 10.95 -0.79 -18.89
C LEU A 180 11.04 0.70 -19.25
N ALA A 181 11.80 1.48 -18.47
CA ALA A 181 12.03 2.90 -18.71
C ALA A 181 13.05 3.18 -19.86
N GLY A 182 13.65 2.13 -20.42
CA GLY A 182 14.68 2.25 -21.45
C GLY A 182 16.01 2.87 -20.95
N SER A 183 16.11 3.18 -19.66
CA SER A 183 17.28 3.80 -19.02
C SER A 183 17.25 3.56 -17.50
N PRO A 184 18.40 3.33 -16.85
CA PRO A 184 18.47 3.25 -15.39
C PRO A 184 18.30 4.61 -14.68
N ASP A 185 18.55 5.72 -15.36
CA ASP A 185 18.64 7.04 -14.74
C ASP A 185 17.37 7.47 -13.97
N PRO A 186 16.15 7.38 -14.54
CA PRO A 186 14.95 7.87 -13.86
C PRO A 186 14.58 7.05 -12.62
N VAL A 187 15.02 5.80 -12.53
CA VAL A 187 14.70 4.88 -11.44
C VAL A 187 15.91 4.53 -10.57
N SER A 188 17.04 5.19 -10.78
CA SER A 188 18.24 5.00 -9.96
C SER A 188 18.00 5.32 -8.49
N ALA A 189 18.87 4.84 -7.59
CA ALA A 189 18.73 5.10 -6.17
C ALA A 189 18.84 6.59 -5.82
N ALA A 190 19.61 7.34 -6.60
CA ALA A 190 19.76 8.80 -6.44
C ALA A 190 18.55 9.57 -6.95
N ALA A 191 18.00 9.18 -8.12
CA ALA A 191 16.85 9.85 -8.72
C ALA A 191 15.53 9.49 -8.02
N LEU A 192 15.43 8.29 -7.44
CA LEU A 192 14.25 7.79 -6.76
C LEU A 192 14.64 7.16 -5.41
N PRO A 193 14.96 7.98 -4.38
CA PRO A 193 15.24 7.50 -3.02
C PRO A 193 13.96 6.97 -2.36
N PHE A 194 14.08 6.33 -1.20
CA PHE A 194 12.92 5.88 -0.43
C PHE A 194 11.99 7.05 -0.11
N GLY A 195 10.69 6.88 -0.35
CA GLY A 195 9.70 7.95 -0.24
C GLY A 195 9.71 8.93 -1.42
N GLY A 196 10.56 8.73 -2.42
CA GLY A 196 10.52 9.49 -3.67
C GLY A 196 9.41 9.01 -4.60
N ALA A 197 8.86 9.94 -5.38
CA ALA A 197 7.89 9.68 -6.42
C ALA A 197 8.24 10.50 -7.68
N ARG A 198 8.07 9.90 -8.85
CA ARG A 198 8.48 10.53 -10.10
C ARG A 198 7.65 10.03 -11.26
N GLU A 199 7.33 10.92 -12.21
CA GLU A 199 6.81 10.48 -13.49
C GLU A 199 7.92 9.85 -14.33
N VAL A 200 7.64 8.67 -14.88
CA VAL A 200 8.57 7.89 -15.71
C VAL A 200 7.81 7.36 -16.91
N ASP A 201 8.49 7.31 -18.05
CA ASP A 201 7.98 6.62 -19.23
C ASP A 201 8.13 5.10 -19.01
N LEU A 202 7.01 4.38 -19.10
CA LEU A 202 6.88 2.96 -18.82
C LEU A 202 6.43 2.24 -20.10
N GLY A 203 7.29 2.19 -21.09
CA GLY A 203 6.96 1.70 -22.42
C GLY A 203 6.00 2.66 -23.15
N LEU A 204 4.76 2.25 -23.41
CA LEU A 204 3.75 3.06 -24.09
C LEU A 204 3.01 4.04 -23.16
N ALA A 205 3.20 3.92 -21.85
CA ALA A 205 2.52 4.74 -20.85
C ALA A 205 3.51 5.67 -20.14
N ARG A 206 3.00 6.80 -19.67
CA ARG A 206 3.66 7.62 -18.66
C ARG A 206 2.91 7.48 -17.36
N GLY A 207 3.63 7.16 -16.29
CA GLY A 207 3.04 6.93 -14.97
C GLY A 207 3.92 7.43 -13.84
N TRP A 208 3.36 7.47 -12.64
CA TRP A 208 4.12 7.75 -11.43
C TRP A 208 4.74 6.47 -10.90
N VAL A 209 6.05 6.49 -10.68
CA VAL A 209 6.78 5.46 -9.95
C VAL A 209 7.07 5.99 -8.57
N ILE A 210 6.54 5.31 -7.55
CA ILE A 210 6.64 5.71 -6.14
C ILE A 210 7.50 4.67 -5.42
N ARG A 211 8.57 5.10 -4.76
CA ARG A 211 9.49 4.22 -4.05
C ARG A 211 8.93 3.87 -2.67
N ARG A 212 8.16 2.80 -2.61
CA ARG A 212 7.47 2.30 -1.42
C ARG A 212 7.54 0.77 -1.36
N SER A 213 7.34 0.22 -0.18
CA SER A 213 7.23 -1.22 0.01
C SER A 213 6.35 -1.55 1.21
N PHE A 214 5.37 -2.42 0.99
CA PHE A 214 4.61 -3.06 2.06
C PHE A 214 5.14 -4.47 2.38
N LEU A 215 6.11 -4.98 1.60
CA LEU A 215 6.74 -6.27 1.86
C LEU A 215 8.05 -6.17 2.65
N GLY A 216 8.57 -4.94 2.82
CA GLY A 216 9.86 -4.68 3.46
C GLY A 216 11.07 -4.97 2.59
N GLU A 217 10.87 -5.38 1.34
CA GLU A 217 11.90 -5.52 0.31
C GLU A 217 12.02 -4.23 -0.53
N LEU A 218 13.01 -4.16 -1.42
CA LEU A 218 13.06 -3.09 -2.43
C LEU A 218 11.74 -3.10 -3.20
N GLY A 219 11.05 -1.97 -3.28
CA GLY A 219 9.72 -1.94 -3.86
C GLY A 219 9.36 -0.61 -4.51
N PHE A 220 8.48 -0.70 -5.50
CA PHE A 220 7.97 0.42 -6.26
C PHE A 220 6.47 0.20 -6.52
N GLU A 221 5.71 1.26 -6.37
CA GLU A 221 4.31 1.33 -6.77
C GLU A 221 4.22 2.13 -8.07
N LEU A 222 3.56 1.57 -9.07
CA LEU A 222 3.37 2.18 -10.38
C LEU A 222 1.90 2.60 -10.51
N LEU A 223 1.65 3.91 -10.49
CA LEU A 223 0.34 4.48 -10.73
C LEU A 223 0.22 4.80 -12.22
N ILE A 224 -0.64 4.08 -12.91
CA ILE A 224 -0.77 4.11 -14.38
C ILE A 224 -2.22 4.33 -14.72
N SER A 225 -2.53 5.13 -15.75
CA SER A 225 -3.89 5.20 -16.28
C SER A 225 -4.40 3.80 -16.61
N ALA A 226 -5.62 3.48 -16.17
CA ALA A 226 -6.17 2.11 -16.25
C ALA A 226 -6.20 1.55 -17.68
N GLU A 227 -6.32 2.41 -18.70
CA GLU A 227 -6.30 2.04 -20.11
C GLU A 227 -4.95 1.48 -20.58
N PHE A 228 -3.84 1.84 -19.92
CA PHE A 228 -2.50 1.33 -20.23
C PHE A 228 -2.06 0.17 -19.34
N ALA A 229 -2.88 -0.26 -18.40
CA ALA A 229 -2.51 -1.30 -17.43
C ALA A 229 -2.04 -2.58 -18.13
N GLY A 230 -2.74 -3.05 -19.16
CA GLY A 230 -2.40 -4.26 -19.91
C GLY A 230 -1.04 -4.15 -20.59
N SER A 231 -0.78 -3.06 -21.33
CA SER A 231 0.48 -2.89 -22.03
C SER A 231 1.69 -2.76 -21.10
N VAL A 232 1.53 -2.06 -19.97
CA VAL A 232 2.60 -1.96 -18.97
C VAL A 232 2.82 -3.29 -18.25
N TYR A 233 1.75 -4.03 -17.96
CA TYR A 233 1.84 -5.38 -17.39
C TYR A 233 2.62 -6.33 -18.32
N GLU A 234 2.27 -6.39 -19.60
CA GLU A 234 2.99 -7.22 -20.60
C GLU A 234 4.47 -6.86 -20.66
N ALA A 235 4.79 -5.57 -20.71
CA ALA A 235 6.17 -5.10 -20.72
C ALA A 235 6.93 -5.44 -19.42
N LEU A 236 6.26 -5.39 -18.25
CA LEU A 236 6.84 -5.82 -16.97
C LEU A 236 7.13 -7.32 -16.96
N ILE A 237 6.21 -8.14 -17.48
CA ILE A 237 6.41 -9.59 -17.57
C ILE A 237 7.57 -9.93 -18.53
N GLU A 238 7.64 -9.28 -19.70
CA GLU A 238 8.73 -9.47 -20.65
C GLU A 238 10.09 -9.10 -20.05
N ALA A 239 10.20 -7.92 -19.45
CA ALA A 239 11.43 -7.45 -18.82
C ALA A 239 11.82 -8.26 -17.57
N GLY A 240 10.83 -8.76 -16.85
CA GLY A 240 11.02 -9.46 -15.58
C GLY A 240 11.29 -10.95 -15.71
N ALA A 241 10.83 -11.60 -16.78
CA ALA A 241 10.98 -13.05 -16.98
C ALA A 241 12.44 -13.54 -16.85
N PRO A 242 13.44 -12.90 -17.49
CA PRO A 242 14.84 -13.32 -17.35
C PRO A 242 15.43 -13.03 -15.96
N LEU A 243 14.76 -12.21 -15.14
CA LEU A 243 15.17 -11.83 -13.80
C LEU A 243 14.40 -12.57 -12.70
N GLY A 244 13.58 -13.55 -13.06
CA GLY A 244 12.83 -14.38 -12.12
C GLY A 244 11.62 -13.67 -11.52
N LEU A 245 10.97 -12.78 -12.27
CA LEU A 245 9.73 -12.13 -11.85
C LEU A 245 8.61 -13.17 -11.70
N GLU A 246 8.00 -13.22 -10.52
CA GLU A 246 6.82 -14.02 -10.23
C GLU A 246 5.61 -13.12 -9.91
N HIS A 247 4.41 -13.65 -10.12
CA HIS A 247 3.21 -13.00 -9.60
C HIS A 247 3.09 -13.25 -8.10
N MET A 248 2.50 -12.29 -7.37
CA MET A 248 2.23 -12.46 -5.95
C MET A 248 0.77 -12.15 -5.64
N GLY A 249 0.13 -13.02 -4.86
CA GLY A 249 -1.22 -12.84 -4.34
C GLY A 249 -1.24 -12.31 -2.90
N MET A 250 -2.45 -12.03 -2.43
CA MET A 250 -2.69 -11.44 -1.10
C MET A 250 -2.18 -12.31 0.06
N PHE A 251 -2.15 -13.64 -0.07
CA PHE A 251 -1.65 -14.51 1.00
C PHE A 251 -0.15 -14.32 1.20
N ALA A 252 0.64 -14.33 0.14
CA ALA A 252 2.08 -14.12 0.24
C ALA A 252 2.43 -12.68 0.65
N MET A 253 1.71 -11.68 0.12
CA MET A 253 1.85 -10.30 0.55
C MET A 253 1.65 -10.18 2.06
N ASN A 254 0.57 -10.77 2.60
CA ASN A 254 0.27 -10.71 4.03
C ASN A 254 1.32 -11.46 4.88
N ALA A 255 1.86 -12.58 4.41
CA ALA A 255 2.96 -13.28 5.09
C ALA A 255 4.23 -12.42 5.15
N CYS A 256 4.64 -11.85 4.00
CA CYS A 256 5.84 -11.02 3.91
C CYS A 256 5.76 -9.76 4.78
N ARG A 257 4.61 -9.04 4.79
CA ARG A 257 4.46 -7.83 5.58
C ARG A 257 4.49 -8.10 7.09
N ILE A 258 3.88 -9.22 7.54
CA ILE A 258 3.89 -9.63 8.95
C ILE A 258 5.32 -9.93 9.41
N GLU A 259 6.12 -10.63 8.61
CA GLU A 259 7.51 -10.93 8.93
C GLU A 259 8.38 -9.69 9.10
N LYS A 260 7.99 -8.56 8.50
CA LYS A 260 8.65 -7.25 8.67
C LYS A 260 8.02 -6.40 9.79
N GLY A 261 6.97 -6.91 10.45
CA GLY A 261 6.24 -6.18 11.48
C GLY A 261 5.40 -5.02 10.93
N PHE A 262 5.05 -5.03 9.64
CA PHE A 262 4.17 -4.02 9.05
C PHE A 262 2.73 -4.30 9.39
N LEU A 263 2.07 -3.32 9.96
CA LEU A 263 0.71 -3.42 10.47
C LEU A 263 -0.30 -3.18 9.34
N HIS A 264 -1.47 -3.76 9.49
CA HIS A 264 -2.58 -3.62 8.56
C HIS A 264 -3.80 -3.08 9.30
N PHE A 265 -4.25 -1.90 8.94
CA PHE A 265 -5.45 -1.29 9.51
C PHE A 265 -6.69 -2.17 9.28
N GLY A 266 -7.48 -2.34 10.33
CA GLY A 266 -8.65 -3.21 10.34
C GLY A 266 -8.35 -4.69 10.62
N HIS A 267 -7.06 -5.06 10.80
CA HIS A 267 -6.63 -6.39 11.20
C HIS A 267 -5.78 -6.36 12.46
N ASP A 268 -4.67 -5.62 12.44
CA ASP A 268 -3.70 -5.56 13.53
C ASP A 268 -3.89 -4.32 14.40
N ILE A 269 -4.43 -3.26 13.80
CA ILE A 269 -4.66 -1.95 14.41
C ILE A 269 -6.04 -1.40 14.04
N GLY A 270 -6.58 -0.55 14.88
CA GLY A 270 -7.90 0.06 14.75
C GLY A 270 -8.01 1.43 15.40
N GLU A 271 -9.24 1.91 15.53
CA GLU A 271 -9.59 3.26 15.97
C GLU A 271 -9.24 3.54 17.45
N ASP A 272 -9.09 2.50 18.25
CA ASP A 272 -8.72 2.59 19.66
C ASP A 272 -7.21 2.60 19.90
N ASP A 273 -6.42 2.32 18.85
CA ASP A 273 -4.97 2.26 18.91
C ASP A 273 -4.35 3.61 18.59
N THR A 274 -3.39 4.06 19.41
CA THR A 274 -2.60 5.25 19.09
C THR A 274 -1.31 4.89 18.36
N PRO A 275 -0.73 5.79 17.56
CA PRO A 275 0.53 5.52 16.88
C PRO A 275 1.68 5.11 17.80
N PHE A 276 1.72 5.60 19.03
CA PHE A 276 2.77 5.24 19.99
C PHE A 276 2.62 3.82 20.52
N GLU A 277 1.39 3.37 20.75
CA GLU A 277 1.08 2.03 21.24
C GLU A 277 1.40 0.93 20.22
N VAL A 278 1.27 1.27 18.93
CA VAL A 278 1.50 0.31 17.84
C VAL A 278 2.85 0.49 17.12
N GLY A 279 3.72 1.36 17.64
CA GLY A 279 5.06 1.55 17.07
C GLY A 279 5.12 2.40 15.80
N LEU A 280 4.06 3.14 15.46
CA LEU A 280 3.96 4.06 14.32
C LEU A 280 4.34 5.51 14.68
N GLY A 281 4.95 5.75 15.84
CA GLY A 281 5.38 7.08 16.27
C GLY A 281 6.33 7.80 15.28
N PHE A 282 7.06 7.06 14.46
CA PHE A 282 7.91 7.62 13.40
C PHE A 282 7.12 8.35 12.31
N ALA A 283 5.83 8.05 12.16
CA ALA A 283 4.91 8.64 11.18
C ALA A 283 4.13 9.84 11.74
N VAL A 284 4.47 10.29 12.96
CA VAL A 284 3.84 11.42 13.65
C VAL A 284 4.84 12.56 13.78
N ASP A 285 4.46 13.75 13.35
CA ASP A 285 5.23 15.00 13.55
C ASP A 285 4.46 15.89 14.53
N LEU A 286 4.79 15.79 15.83
CA LEU A 286 4.16 16.58 16.87
C LEU A 286 4.45 18.08 16.76
N ASP A 287 5.54 18.46 16.08
CA ASP A 287 5.96 19.85 15.89
C ASP A 287 5.42 20.45 14.57
N LYS A 288 4.62 19.68 13.83
CA LYS A 288 4.04 20.12 12.56
C LYS A 288 3.28 21.44 12.72
N PRO A 289 3.55 22.45 11.90
CA PRO A 289 2.83 23.71 11.90
C PRO A 289 1.31 23.48 11.69
N GLY A 290 0.48 24.18 12.47
CA GLY A 290 -0.98 24.06 12.42
C GLY A 290 -1.53 22.81 13.12
N GLY A 291 -0.69 21.90 13.58
CA GLY A 291 -1.11 20.68 14.26
C GLY A 291 -1.93 19.71 13.39
N PHE A 292 -2.67 18.82 14.03
CA PHE A 292 -3.55 17.82 13.41
C PHE A 292 -4.55 17.29 14.43
N LEU A 293 -5.58 16.58 14.00
CA LEU A 293 -6.55 15.93 14.89
C LEU A 293 -5.84 14.96 15.85
N GLY A 294 -6.22 14.99 17.14
CA GLY A 294 -5.66 14.09 18.15
C GLY A 294 -4.25 14.48 18.64
N ARG A 295 -3.64 15.55 18.12
CA ARG A 295 -2.29 15.97 18.51
C ARG A 295 -2.14 16.18 20.02
N ASP A 296 -3.07 16.87 20.66
CA ASP A 296 -3.00 17.20 22.09
C ASP A 296 -3.02 15.91 22.93
N ARG A 297 -3.82 14.94 22.54
CA ARG A 297 -3.85 13.63 23.17
C ARG A 297 -2.52 12.88 23.01
N LEU A 298 -1.88 12.95 21.84
CA LEU A 298 -0.56 12.36 21.65
C LEU A 298 0.54 13.08 22.43
N LEU A 299 0.44 14.39 22.63
CA LEU A 299 1.35 15.13 23.51
C LEU A 299 1.26 14.68 24.96
N GLU A 300 0.07 14.35 25.46
CA GLU A 300 -0.10 13.76 26.79
C GLU A 300 0.57 12.37 26.88
N GLN A 301 0.52 11.57 25.82
CA GLN A 301 1.12 10.24 25.79
C GLN A 301 2.65 10.23 25.58
N VAL A 302 3.23 11.30 25.07
CA VAL A 302 4.65 11.31 24.70
C VAL A 302 5.58 11.04 25.89
N GLU A 303 5.26 11.55 27.06
CA GLU A 303 6.03 11.31 28.28
C GLU A 303 5.90 9.82 28.74
N ASP A 304 4.71 9.25 28.63
CA ASP A 304 4.49 7.85 28.97
C ASP A 304 5.18 6.93 27.95
N HIS A 305 5.16 7.31 26.66
CA HIS A 305 5.90 6.61 25.63
C HIS A 305 7.42 6.60 25.90
N ARG A 306 8.00 7.76 26.18
CA ARG A 306 9.44 7.91 26.52
C ARG A 306 9.84 7.15 27.76
N ALA A 307 8.96 7.11 28.75
CA ALA A 307 9.16 6.41 30.02
C ALA A 307 8.78 4.91 29.97
N GLY A 308 8.31 4.40 28.83
CA GLY A 308 7.87 2.99 28.70
C GLY A 308 6.62 2.65 29.50
N ARG A 309 5.77 3.62 29.80
CA ARG A 309 4.55 3.47 30.63
C ARG A 309 3.25 3.50 29.80
N LEU A 310 3.33 3.29 28.48
CA LEU A 310 2.12 3.15 27.68
C LEU A 310 1.22 2.03 28.21
N ARG A 311 -0.09 2.20 28.04
CA ARG A 311 -1.10 1.23 28.47
C ARG A 311 -0.83 -0.18 27.92
N TYR A 312 -0.42 -0.27 26.66
CA TYR A 312 0.00 -1.51 25.99
C TYR A 312 0.96 -1.17 24.84
N ARG A 313 1.54 -2.21 24.26
CA ARG A 313 2.36 -2.11 23.06
C ARG A 313 2.09 -3.31 22.17
N THR A 314 1.83 -3.06 20.91
CA THR A 314 1.79 -4.11 19.89
C THR A 314 3.19 -4.66 19.66
N VAL A 315 3.34 -5.97 19.71
CA VAL A 315 4.61 -6.65 19.49
C VAL A 315 4.44 -7.81 18.52
N MET A 316 5.45 -8.05 17.72
CA MET A 316 5.51 -9.24 16.89
C MET A 316 6.01 -10.42 17.72
N ILE A 317 5.28 -11.53 17.67
CA ILE A 317 5.68 -12.79 18.34
C ILE A 317 6.15 -13.77 17.26
N SER A 318 7.40 -14.23 17.38
CA SER A 318 7.90 -15.36 16.60
C SER A 318 7.66 -16.65 17.36
N VAL A 319 6.90 -17.57 16.76
CA VAL A 319 6.68 -18.90 17.31
C VAL A 319 7.65 -19.84 16.61
N PRO A 320 8.48 -20.60 17.36
CA PRO A 320 9.30 -21.65 16.77
C PRO A 320 8.42 -22.60 15.95
N SER A 321 8.92 -23.03 14.79
CA SER A 321 8.20 -23.95 13.92
C SER A 321 7.71 -25.16 14.74
N LEU A 322 6.40 -25.42 14.70
CA LEU A 322 5.79 -26.63 15.24
C LEU A 322 6.05 -27.87 14.35
N THR A 323 6.99 -27.79 13.43
CA THR A 323 7.51 -28.94 12.71
C THR A 323 8.49 -29.71 13.63
N GLY A 324 8.01 -30.09 14.79
CA GLY A 324 8.54 -31.24 15.48
C GLY A 324 8.20 -32.45 14.62
N ALA A 325 9.21 -33.06 14.06
CA ALA A 325 9.12 -34.40 13.52
C ALA A 325 8.82 -35.39 14.68
N ASP A 326 7.57 -35.38 15.16
CA ASP A 326 7.07 -36.38 16.10
C ASP A 326 5.59 -36.61 15.76
N GLY A 327 5.36 -37.60 14.87
CA GLY A 327 4.04 -38.09 14.54
C GLY A 327 4.01 -38.77 13.18
#